data_921ffeaed6cd5b579b632d59a469fd93
#
_entry.id   921ffeaed6cd5b579b632d59a469fd93
#
_cell.length_a   1.000
_cell.length_b   1.000
_cell.length_c   1.000
_cell.angle_alpha   90.00
_cell.angle_beta   90.00
_cell.angle_gamma   90.00
#
_symmetry.space_group_name_H-M   'P 1'
#
loop_
_entity.id
_entity.type
_entity.pdbx_description
1 polymer ?
#
loop_
_entity_poly.entity_id
_entity_poly.type
_entity_poly.pdbx_seq_one_letter_code
_entity_poly.pdbx_strand_id
1 'polypeptide(L)'
;MAQSHRCHKRCAETLIKLHFASRFGNHHRVMVNTITNLFGRSFITASAIAMACTLAKAQDAKPSAQYNTQSNILYRTGDNLTDYMKERCRLDVYHPVDKEGYPTIVWFHGGGLKGGRRFVPEALKEKDVAIVAVNYRLHPKVKSPAYIRDAAAAVAWTIKNIAKYGGSPRRIFVSGHSAGGYLTSMIGLDDRWLAGHGIDAGQLAGLIPYSGHTITHFTVRAERGIDGKQPIIDDMAPLYHVRKDCSPLLLITGDRELEMLGRYEENAYMWRMMKVVDHPDTTIFELDGYNHGQMAEPAHPLLLRFVRRILSGK
;
A
#
# COMPACT_ATOMS: atom_id res chain seq x y z
N MET A 1 -58.99 6.23 9.51
CA MET A 1 -58.98 5.08 8.62
C MET A 1 -57.66 4.33 8.84
N ALA A 2 -57.74 3.36 9.74
CA ALA A 2 -56.63 2.46 10.05
C ALA A 2 -56.93 1.13 9.36
N GLN A 3 -55.91 0.33 9.11
CA GLN A 3 -55.85 -1.01 8.53
C GLN A 3 -55.35 -1.04 7.07
N SER A 4 -54.08 -1.35 6.92
CA SER A 4 -53.56 -2.50 6.14
C SER A 4 -52.06 -2.40 5.95
N HIS A 5 -51.26 -2.91 6.88
CA HIS A 5 -49.88 -3.35 6.66
C HIS A 5 -49.47 -4.34 7.76
N ARG A 6 -50.08 -5.52 7.69
CA ARG A 6 -49.57 -6.72 8.38
C ARG A 6 -49.87 -7.93 7.49
N CYS A 7 -48.98 -8.17 6.57
CA CYS A 7 -48.83 -9.50 5.96
C CYS A 7 -47.62 -9.46 5.03
N HIS A 8 -46.41 -9.74 5.54
CA HIS A 8 -45.23 -10.20 4.76
C HIS A 8 -44.02 -10.36 5.67
N LYS A 9 -44.20 -11.02 6.79
CA LYS A 9 -43.11 -11.54 7.62
C LYS A 9 -43.47 -12.93 8.15
N ARG A 10 -43.53 -13.91 7.26
CA ARG A 10 -43.56 -15.35 7.61
C ARG A 10 -43.49 -16.17 6.31
N CYS A 11 -42.32 -16.28 5.70
CA CYS A 11 -41.99 -17.30 4.69
C CYS A 11 -40.49 -17.25 4.32
N ALA A 12 -39.59 -17.35 5.29
CA ALA A 12 -38.14 -17.51 5.02
C ALA A 12 -37.38 -18.27 6.11
N GLU A 13 -38.07 -19.08 6.92
CA GLU A 13 -37.39 -19.90 7.96
C GLU A 13 -37.80 -21.38 7.91
N THR A 14 -37.86 -22.00 6.74
CA THR A 14 -38.05 -23.44 6.67
C THR A 14 -37.52 -23.99 5.36
N LEU A 15 -36.20 -24.04 5.19
CA LEU A 15 -35.59 -24.85 4.10
C LEU A 15 -34.05 -24.96 4.22
N ILE A 16 -33.49 -25.12 5.41
CA ILE A 16 -32.11 -25.64 5.59
C ILE A 16 -32.10 -26.51 6.86
N LYS A 17 -32.74 -27.67 6.82
CA LYS A 17 -32.46 -28.80 7.72
C LYS A 17 -33.04 -30.04 7.05
N LEU A 18 -32.24 -30.67 6.20
CA LEU A 18 -32.40 -32.09 5.79
C LEU A 18 -31.38 -32.36 4.68
N HIS A 19 -30.21 -32.83 5.07
CA HIS A 19 -29.32 -33.71 4.27
C HIS A 19 -28.00 -33.95 4.99
N PHE A 20 -28.05 -34.62 6.13
CA PHE A 20 -26.90 -35.31 6.67
C PHE A 20 -27.38 -36.42 7.62
N ALA A 21 -27.83 -37.52 7.05
CA ALA A 21 -27.95 -38.80 7.74
C ALA A 21 -28.10 -39.89 6.67
N SER A 22 -27.08 -40.64 6.46
CA SER A 22 -27.08 -42.05 6.12
C SER A 22 -25.86 -42.44 5.29
N ARG A 23 -24.92 -43.06 5.95
CA ARG A 23 -24.12 -44.21 5.49
C ARG A 23 -22.99 -44.49 6.48
N PHE A 24 -23.34 -45.18 7.56
CA PHE A 24 -22.46 -46.12 8.27
C PHE A 24 -23.24 -47.34 8.59
N GLY A 25 -23.07 -48.37 7.80
CA GLY A 25 -23.53 -49.74 8.03
C GLY A 25 -22.36 -50.63 8.26
N ASN A 26 -22.38 -51.20 9.42
CA ASN A 26 -21.66 -52.37 9.96
C ASN A 26 -20.96 -53.33 8.97
N HIS A 27 -19.73 -53.70 9.29
CA HIS A 27 -19.38 -55.16 9.38
C HIS A 27 -18.34 -55.36 10.45
N HIS A 28 -18.77 -56.12 11.44
CA HIS A 28 -18.00 -56.71 12.54
C HIS A 28 -17.42 -58.08 12.14
N ARG A 29 -16.26 -58.37 12.74
CA ARG A 29 -15.77 -59.66 13.21
C ARG A 29 -14.89 -60.54 12.30
N VAL A 30 -13.85 -61.02 13.03
CA VAL A 30 -13.15 -62.30 12.94
C VAL A 30 -11.77 -62.21 12.23
N MET A 31 -10.69 -62.21 12.91
CA MET A 31 -9.93 -63.32 13.45
C MET A 31 -8.70 -62.85 14.23
N VAL A 32 -8.63 -63.30 15.47
CA VAL A 32 -7.39 -63.42 16.25
C VAL A 32 -6.85 -64.80 15.94
N ASN A 33 -5.60 -64.93 15.56
CA ASN A 33 -4.59 -65.83 16.11
C ASN A 33 -3.37 -66.02 15.21
N THR A 34 -2.22 -66.05 15.89
CA THR A 34 -1.01 -66.81 15.59
C THR A 34 -0.06 -66.18 14.56
N ILE A 35 1.06 -65.66 14.99
CA ILE A 35 2.37 -66.28 14.96
C ILE A 35 3.41 -65.35 15.63
N THR A 36 3.84 -65.79 16.80
CA THR A 36 5.14 -65.46 17.41
C THR A 36 6.26 -66.09 16.59
N ASN A 37 7.35 -65.34 16.43
CA ASN A 37 8.68 -65.71 15.97
C ASN A 37 9.08 -65.18 14.60
N LEU A 38 9.78 -64.05 14.68
CA LEU A 38 11.02 -63.77 13.91
C LEU A 38 11.60 -62.44 14.40
N PHE A 39 12.13 -62.48 15.62
CA PHE A 39 13.07 -61.42 16.07
C PHE A 39 14.46 -61.79 15.51
N GLY A 40 14.99 -60.89 14.73
CA GLY A 40 16.38 -60.90 14.36
C GLY A 40 16.66 -60.27 13.01
N ARG A 41 17.33 -59.09 13.05
CA ARG A 41 17.95 -58.41 11.91
C ARG A 41 17.05 -57.50 11.07
N SER A 42 16.77 -56.32 11.59
CA SER A 42 16.48 -55.10 10.78
C SER A 42 16.36 -53.85 11.65
N PHE A 43 17.28 -53.61 12.57
CA PHE A 43 17.31 -52.37 13.37
C PHE A 43 18.40 -51.37 12.96
N ILE A 44 19.17 -51.62 11.89
CA ILE A 44 20.29 -50.74 11.49
C ILE A 44 19.98 -49.88 10.26
N THR A 45 18.92 -50.16 9.51
CA THR A 45 18.60 -49.37 8.28
C THR A 45 17.59 -48.24 8.47
N ALA A 46 16.80 -48.23 9.55
CA ALA A 46 15.80 -47.17 9.78
C ALA A 46 16.40 -45.89 10.35
N SER A 47 17.50 -45.95 11.10
CA SER A 47 18.14 -44.76 11.68
C SER A 47 18.97 -43.94 10.68
N ALA A 48 19.48 -44.54 9.63
CA ALA A 48 20.28 -43.87 8.60
C ALA A 48 19.39 -43.07 7.61
N ILE A 49 18.16 -43.53 7.35
CA ILE A 49 17.21 -42.83 6.45
C ILE A 49 16.56 -41.65 7.15
N ALA A 50 16.28 -41.72 8.45
CA ALA A 50 15.73 -40.59 9.21
C ALA A 50 16.73 -39.43 9.36
N MET A 51 18.04 -39.72 9.46
CA MET A 51 19.09 -38.71 9.56
C MET A 51 19.43 -38.06 8.22
N ALA A 52 19.22 -38.75 7.09
CA ALA A 52 19.38 -38.15 5.75
C ALA A 52 18.23 -37.23 5.37
N CYS A 53 16.99 -37.46 5.85
CA CYS A 53 15.84 -36.59 5.61
C CYS A 53 15.87 -35.29 6.45
N THR A 54 16.57 -35.28 7.58
CA THR A 54 16.74 -34.04 8.38
C THR A 54 17.84 -33.14 7.86
N LEU A 55 18.84 -33.66 7.17
CA LEU A 55 19.90 -32.88 6.53
C LEU A 55 19.48 -32.25 5.19
N ALA A 56 18.48 -32.81 4.50
CA ALA A 56 17.98 -32.27 3.23
C ALA A 56 17.01 -31.07 3.39
N LYS A 57 16.53 -30.78 4.59
CA LYS A 57 15.63 -29.60 4.86
C LYS A 57 16.35 -28.33 5.32
N ALA A 58 17.67 -28.36 5.45
CA ALA A 58 18.45 -27.20 5.91
C ALA A 58 19.17 -26.45 4.78
N GLN A 59 18.89 -26.75 3.51
CA GLN A 59 19.73 -26.31 2.40
C GLN A 59 19.11 -25.33 1.41
N ASP A 60 17.97 -24.65 1.71
CA ASP A 60 17.44 -23.61 0.81
C ASP A 60 16.81 -22.41 1.51
N ALA A 61 17.23 -22.06 2.70
CA ALA A 61 16.96 -20.70 3.20
C ALA A 61 17.95 -19.75 2.51
N LYS A 62 17.52 -19.15 1.38
CA LYS A 62 18.24 -18.01 0.78
C LYS A 62 18.54 -17.02 1.90
N PRO A 63 19.81 -16.59 2.11
CA PRO A 63 20.12 -15.65 3.16
C PRO A 63 19.15 -14.45 3.05
N SER A 64 18.50 -14.08 4.14
CA SER A 64 17.68 -12.89 4.17
C SER A 64 18.56 -11.71 3.77
N ALA A 65 18.11 -10.91 2.78
CA ALA A 65 18.87 -9.75 2.36
C ALA A 65 19.15 -8.88 3.60
N GLN A 66 20.41 -8.44 3.76
CA GLN A 66 20.74 -7.48 4.79
C GLN A 66 20.18 -6.11 4.40
N TYR A 67 19.71 -5.35 5.37
CA TYR A 67 19.15 -4.01 5.17
C TYR A 67 19.89 -2.97 6.01
N ASN A 68 20.02 -1.78 5.45
CA ASN A 68 20.58 -0.62 6.14
C ASN A 68 19.62 0.56 6.09
N THR A 69 19.79 1.52 7.01
CA THR A 69 19.04 2.76 7.03
C THR A 69 19.98 3.94 7.08
N GLN A 70 19.96 4.74 6.01
CA GLN A 70 20.58 6.06 6.03
C GLN A 70 19.54 7.09 6.45
N SER A 71 19.70 7.65 7.65
CA SER A 71 18.70 8.50 8.27
C SER A 71 18.99 10.00 8.14
N ASN A 72 17.91 10.79 8.24
CA ASN A 72 17.97 12.23 8.44
C ASN A 72 18.61 13.03 7.30
N ILE A 73 18.44 12.57 6.06
CA ILE A 73 18.98 13.20 4.87
C ILE A 73 18.14 14.43 4.51
N LEU A 74 18.78 15.58 4.36
CA LEU A 74 18.14 16.80 3.86
C LEU A 74 17.96 16.70 2.34
N TYR A 75 16.73 16.68 1.84
CA TYR A 75 16.45 16.55 0.41
C TYR A 75 16.26 17.88 -0.33
N ARG A 76 16.19 18.97 0.39
CA ARG A 76 16.22 20.33 -0.17
C ARG A 76 17.62 20.89 -0.12
N THR A 77 18.03 21.56 -1.20
CA THR A 77 19.34 22.19 -1.36
C THR A 77 19.18 23.64 -1.82
N GLY A 78 20.22 24.46 -1.67
CA GLY A 78 20.28 25.86 -2.09
C GLY A 78 20.32 26.84 -0.92
N ASP A 79 20.58 28.11 -1.23
CA ASP A 79 20.88 29.16 -0.24
C ASP A 79 19.64 29.69 0.50
N ASN A 80 18.43 29.41 -0.01
CA ASN A 80 17.15 29.89 0.54
C ASN A 80 16.48 28.92 1.50
N LEU A 81 17.23 28.05 2.18
CA LEU A 81 16.69 27.10 3.15
C LEU A 81 16.33 27.80 4.46
N THR A 82 15.03 27.88 4.76
CA THR A 82 14.57 28.29 6.10
C THR A 82 14.88 27.23 7.15
N ASP A 83 14.93 27.61 8.44
CA ASP A 83 15.17 26.64 9.52
C ASP A 83 14.06 25.58 9.56
N TYR A 84 12.80 25.92 9.26
CA TYR A 84 11.71 24.96 9.17
C TYR A 84 11.87 23.98 7.98
N MET A 85 12.47 24.41 6.87
CA MET A 85 12.86 23.49 5.79
C MET A 85 13.99 22.54 6.25
N LYS A 86 15.01 23.05 6.93
CA LYS A 86 16.09 22.24 7.48
C LYS A 86 15.59 21.23 8.52
N GLU A 87 14.60 21.59 9.30
CA GLU A 87 13.93 20.73 10.28
C GLU A 87 13.10 19.63 9.57
N ARG A 88 12.21 20.04 8.66
CA ARG A 88 11.15 19.14 8.14
C ARG A 88 11.48 18.49 6.80
N CYS A 89 12.26 19.12 5.91
CA CYS A 89 12.52 18.55 4.59
C CYS A 89 13.59 17.46 4.64
N ARG A 90 13.34 16.43 5.42
CA ARG A 90 14.26 15.30 5.65
C ARG A 90 13.61 13.98 5.31
N LEU A 91 14.43 13.03 4.88
CA LEU A 91 14.03 11.67 4.58
C LEU A 91 15.00 10.65 5.16
N ASP A 92 14.52 9.41 5.27
CA ASP A 92 15.34 8.25 5.61
C ASP A 92 15.25 7.26 4.43
N VAL A 93 16.37 6.63 4.10
CA VAL A 93 16.47 5.58 3.06
C VAL A 93 16.72 4.25 3.75
N TYR A 94 15.73 3.39 3.78
CA TYR A 94 15.83 1.98 4.19
C TYR A 94 15.99 1.13 2.94
N HIS A 95 17.08 0.37 2.82
CA HIS A 95 17.40 -0.33 1.58
C HIS A 95 18.16 -1.64 1.80
N PRO A 96 18.04 -2.64 0.89
CA PRO A 96 18.89 -3.82 0.90
C PRO A 96 20.34 -3.43 0.54
N VAL A 97 21.33 -4.07 1.19
CA VAL A 97 22.77 -3.78 0.94
C VAL A 97 23.40 -4.75 -0.06
N ASP A 98 22.86 -5.95 -0.21
CA ASP A 98 23.46 -7.02 -1.03
C ASP A 98 22.76 -7.19 -2.40
N LYS A 99 21.98 -6.18 -2.83
CA LYS A 99 21.22 -6.20 -4.08
C LYS A 99 21.34 -4.88 -4.82
N GLU A 100 21.20 -4.97 -6.14
CA GLU A 100 21.15 -3.81 -7.01
C GLU A 100 19.91 -3.81 -7.90
N GLY A 101 19.56 -2.65 -8.43
CA GLY A 101 18.44 -2.48 -9.34
C GLY A 101 17.05 -2.73 -8.72
N TYR A 102 16.94 -2.76 -7.40
CA TYR A 102 15.67 -2.97 -6.72
C TYR A 102 14.72 -1.77 -6.88
N PRO A 103 13.40 -1.99 -6.74
CA PRO A 103 12.42 -0.92 -6.75
C PRO A 103 12.45 -0.13 -5.44
N THR A 104 12.05 1.14 -5.53
CA THR A 104 12.00 2.05 -4.38
C THR A 104 10.60 2.63 -4.23
N ILE A 105 10.07 2.61 -3.01
CA ILE A 105 8.80 3.22 -2.65
C ILE A 105 9.10 4.50 -1.88
N VAL A 106 8.70 5.65 -2.42
CA VAL A 106 8.71 6.92 -1.69
C VAL A 106 7.43 6.96 -0.88
N TRP A 107 7.57 6.93 0.45
CA TRP A 107 6.47 6.82 1.41
C TRP A 107 6.21 8.14 2.14
N PHE A 108 5.00 8.66 1.99
CA PHE A 108 4.52 9.85 2.69
C PHE A 108 3.58 9.47 3.84
N HIS A 109 3.86 9.99 5.03
CA HIS A 109 3.01 9.79 6.21
C HIS A 109 1.68 10.54 6.10
N GLY A 110 0.68 10.10 6.86
CA GLY A 110 -0.60 10.79 7.04
C GLY A 110 -0.53 11.95 8.05
N GLY A 111 -1.68 12.33 8.59
CA GLY A 111 -1.81 13.37 9.62
C GLY A 111 -2.42 14.68 9.12
N GLY A 112 -3.24 14.62 8.06
CA GLY A 112 -4.08 15.74 7.62
C GLY A 112 -3.31 16.98 7.16
N LEU A 113 -2.05 16.86 6.74
CA LEU A 113 -1.11 17.95 6.44
C LEU A 113 -0.81 18.84 7.67
N LYS A 114 -1.25 18.46 8.87
CA LYS A 114 -1.10 19.20 10.13
C LYS A 114 -0.16 18.53 11.13
N GLY A 115 0.06 17.24 10.98
CA GLY A 115 0.86 16.44 11.90
C GLY A 115 1.53 15.26 11.20
N GLY A 116 2.18 14.42 12.00
CA GLY A 116 2.87 13.23 11.53
C GLY A 116 4.38 13.40 11.34
N ARG A 117 5.03 12.27 11.18
CA ARG A 117 6.46 12.17 10.93
C ARG A 117 6.77 10.98 10.04
N ARG A 118 7.91 11.00 9.36
CA ARG A 118 8.39 9.91 8.54
C ARG A 118 8.63 8.64 9.36
N PHE A 119 8.32 7.53 8.78
CA PHE A 119 8.58 6.18 9.30
C PHE A 119 8.61 5.18 8.15
N VAL A 120 9.33 4.10 8.33
CA VAL A 120 9.29 2.94 7.43
C VAL A 120 8.17 2.01 7.92
N PRO A 121 7.11 1.74 7.12
CA PRO A 121 6.07 0.79 7.51
C PRO A 121 6.67 -0.60 7.75
N GLU A 122 6.32 -1.21 8.89
CA GLU A 122 6.92 -2.49 9.31
C GLU A 122 6.67 -3.60 8.28
N ALA A 123 5.44 -3.67 7.75
CA ALA A 123 5.06 -4.66 6.74
C ALA A 123 5.79 -4.53 5.40
N LEU A 124 6.46 -3.40 5.14
CA LEU A 124 7.26 -3.18 3.93
C LEU A 124 8.75 -3.46 4.15
N LYS A 125 9.19 -3.72 5.37
CA LYS A 125 10.58 -4.08 5.65
C LYS A 125 10.91 -5.47 5.11
N GLU A 126 12.13 -5.64 4.64
CA GLU A 126 12.68 -6.93 4.15
C GLU A 126 11.86 -7.56 3.01
N LYS A 127 11.30 -6.72 2.11
CA LYS A 127 10.46 -7.15 1.00
C LYS A 127 11.11 -6.97 -0.39
N ASP A 128 12.45 -6.93 -0.46
CA ASP A 128 13.21 -6.71 -1.70
C ASP A 128 12.92 -5.36 -2.38
N VAL A 129 12.54 -4.37 -1.59
CA VAL A 129 12.31 -2.99 -1.98
C VAL A 129 13.07 -2.04 -1.06
N ALA A 130 13.43 -0.87 -1.55
CA ALA A 130 13.82 0.24 -0.68
C ALA A 130 12.61 1.08 -0.32
N ILE A 131 12.64 1.69 0.88
CA ILE A 131 11.64 2.65 1.33
C ILE A 131 12.35 3.99 1.59
N VAL A 132 11.88 5.02 0.92
CA VAL A 132 12.28 6.41 1.21
C VAL A 132 11.17 7.05 2.02
N ALA A 133 11.34 7.07 3.34
CA ALA A 133 10.37 7.64 4.27
C ALA A 133 10.56 9.16 4.38
N VAL A 134 9.51 9.94 4.09
CA VAL A 134 9.62 11.39 3.87
C VAL A 134 8.88 12.18 4.93
N ASN A 135 9.55 13.19 5.51
CA ASN A 135 8.90 14.31 6.18
C ASN A 135 8.69 15.46 5.18
N TYR A 136 7.65 16.22 5.40
CA TYR A 136 7.33 17.45 4.67
C TYR A 136 6.86 18.52 5.64
N ARG A 137 6.90 19.82 5.26
CA ARG A 137 6.41 20.93 6.09
C ARG A 137 4.90 20.87 6.25
N LEU A 138 4.41 21.33 7.39
CA LEU A 138 3.03 21.14 7.84
C LEU A 138 2.32 22.46 8.08
N HIS A 139 1.01 22.46 7.88
CA HIS A 139 0.11 23.51 8.34
C HIS A 139 0.11 23.57 9.89
N PRO A 140 -0.01 24.75 10.54
CA PRO A 140 -0.17 26.09 9.94
C PRO A 140 1.14 26.82 9.61
N LYS A 141 2.32 26.22 9.90
CA LYS A 141 3.62 26.87 9.65
C LYS A 141 3.86 27.16 8.16
N VAL A 142 3.22 26.38 7.29
CA VAL A 142 3.13 26.65 5.84
C VAL A 142 1.71 26.42 5.36
N LYS A 143 1.39 26.96 4.18
CA LYS A 143 0.13 26.78 3.46
C LYS A 143 0.35 26.06 2.13
N SER A 144 -0.74 25.57 1.52
CA SER A 144 -0.72 25.06 0.15
C SER A 144 -0.09 26.08 -0.80
N PRO A 145 0.75 25.67 -1.76
CA PRO A 145 1.13 24.30 -2.10
C PRO A 145 2.48 23.83 -1.48
N ALA A 146 2.94 24.40 -0.36
CA ALA A 146 4.27 24.12 0.18
C ALA A 146 4.54 22.62 0.44
N TYR A 147 3.56 21.88 0.96
CA TYR A 147 3.71 20.43 1.23
C TYR A 147 3.81 19.61 -0.06
N ILE A 148 3.10 20.00 -1.13
CA ILE A 148 3.20 19.34 -2.44
C ILE A 148 4.58 19.62 -3.05
N ARG A 149 5.07 20.85 -2.96
CA ARG A 149 6.43 21.21 -3.39
C ARG A 149 7.51 20.45 -2.64
N ASP A 150 7.30 20.19 -1.34
CA ASP A 150 8.23 19.40 -0.55
C ASP A 150 8.18 17.92 -0.96
N ALA A 151 6.99 17.37 -1.19
CA ALA A 151 6.82 16.01 -1.68
C ALA A 151 7.48 15.81 -3.06
N ALA A 152 7.28 16.76 -3.99
CA ALA A 152 7.93 16.74 -5.31
C ALA A 152 9.45 16.77 -5.20
N ALA A 153 9.99 17.63 -4.32
CA ALA A 153 11.42 17.70 -4.09
C ALA A 153 12.00 16.39 -3.52
N ALA A 154 11.27 15.71 -2.63
CA ALA A 154 11.69 14.42 -2.08
C ALA A 154 11.68 13.30 -3.14
N VAL A 155 10.66 13.24 -4.01
CA VAL A 155 10.61 12.31 -5.15
C VAL A 155 11.75 12.61 -6.12
N ALA A 156 11.98 13.88 -6.45
CA ALA A 156 13.06 14.30 -7.32
C ALA A 156 14.43 13.95 -6.74
N TRP A 157 14.62 14.15 -5.44
CA TRP A 157 15.83 13.74 -4.74
C TRP A 157 16.02 12.22 -4.85
N THR A 158 14.97 11.44 -4.64
CA THR A 158 15.02 9.97 -4.74
C THR A 158 15.45 9.52 -6.12
N ILE A 159 14.83 10.01 -7.18
CA ILE A 159 15.18 9.68 -8.57
C ILE A 159 16.67 9.99 -8.85
N LYS A 160 17.17 11.14 -8.38
CA LYS A 160 18.56 11.58 -8.63
C LYS A 160 19.60 10.85 -7.78
N ASN A 161 19.22 10.25 -6.64
CA ASN A 161 20.21 9.75 -5.69
C ASN A 161 20.09 8.24 -5.39
N ILE A 162 18.97 7.59 -5.67
CA ILE A 162 18.73 6.21 -5.22
C ILE A 162 19.74 5.19 -5.80
N ALA A 163 20.33 5.48 -6.95
CA ALA A 163 21.38 4.65 -7.53
C ALA A 163 22.62 4.55 -6.64
N LYS A 164 22.92 5.55 -5.81
CA LYS A 164 24.03 5.53 -4.82
C LYS A 164 23.82 4.49 -3.72
N TYR A 165 22.58 4.03 -3.55
CA TYR A 165 22.16 3.02 -2.59
C TYR A 165 21.91 1.66 -3.25
N GLY A 166 22.13 1.53 -4.58
CA GLY A 166 21.88 0.32 -5.35
C GLY A 166 20.46 0.23 -5.95
N GLY A 167 19.57 1.19 -5.71
CA GLY A 167 18.22 1.20 -6.26
C GLY A 167 18.17 1.69 -7.71
N SER A 168 17.13 1.31 -8.44
CA SER A 168 16.93 1.75 -9.82
C SER A 168 16.12 3.05 -9.90
N PRO A 169 16.65 4.14 -10.50
CA PRO A 169 15.90 5.38 -10.68
C PRO A 169 14.69 5.24 -11.64
N ARG A 170 14.62 4.16 -12.41
CA ARG A 170 13.49 3.84 -13.30
C ARG A 170 12.43 2.97 -12.64
N ARG A 171 12.60 2.59 -11.36
CA ARG A 171 11.67 1.72 -10.60
C ARG A 171 11.20 2.43 -9.33
N ILE A 172 10.79 3.70 -9.48
CA ILE A 172 10.32 4.54 -8.38
C ILE A 172 8.80 4.50 -8.33
N PHE A 173 8.27 4.02 -7.21
CA PHE A 173 6.86 4.06 -6.86
C PHE A 173 6.63 5.15 -5.82
N VAL A 174 5.48 5.81 -5.88
CA VAL A 174 5.08 6.79 -4.86
C VAL A 174 3.86 6.28 -4.14
N SER A 175 3.88 6.34 -2.81
CA SER A 175 2.80 5.86 -1.96
C SER A 175 2.72 6.67 -0.67
N GLY A 176 1.62 6.53 0.03
CA GLY A 176 1.39 7.15 1.33
C GLY A 176 -0.05 7.00 1.76
N HIS A 177 -0.30 7.20 3.05
CA HIS A 177 -1.62 7.06 3.66
C HIS A 177 -2.25 8.43 3.94
N SER A 178 -3.58 8.58 3.71
CA SER A 178 -4.35 9.77 4.05
C SER A 178 -3.79 11.03 3.36
N ALA A 179 -3.27 12.01 4.12
CA ALA A 179 -2.55 13.16 3.55
C ALA A 179 -1.38 12.73 2.66
N GLY A 180 -0.68 11.64 2.99
CA GLY A 180 0.35 11.06 2.13
C GLY A 180 -0.21 10.49 0.82
N GLY A 181 -1.39 9.90 0.86
CA GLY A 181 -2.12 9.45 -0.35
C GLY A 181 -2.51 10.63 -1.25
N TYR A 182 -2.97 11.74 -0.66
CA TYR A 182 -3.21 12.98 -1.40
C TYR A 182 -1.94 13.49 -2.08
N LEU A 183 -0.81 13.55 -1.36
CA LEU A 183 0.48 13.96 -1.94
C LEU A 183 0.92 13.02 -3.06
N THR A 184 0.74 11.72 -2.89
CA THR A 184 1.02 10.70 -3.93
C THR A 184 0.26 11.00 -5.22
N SER A 185 -1.04 11.23 -5.13
CA SER A 185 -1.89 11.53 -6.29
C SER A 185 -1.55 12.87 -6.93
N MET A 186 -1.31 13.92 -6.13
CA MET A 186 -0.92 15.23 -6.67
C MET A 186 0.41 15.16 -7.44
N ILE A 187 1.43 14.48 -6.90
CA ILE A 187 2.74 14.37 -7.54
C ILE A 187 2.68 13.58 -8.86
N GLY A 188 1.84 12.56 -8.91
CA GLY A 188 1.77 11.67 -10.08
C GLY A 188 0.83 12.17 -11.19
N LEU A 189 -0.20 12.94 -10.84
CA LEU A 189 -1.21 13.39 -11.80
C LEU A 189 -1.00 14.83 -12.31
N ASP A 190 -0.48 15.71 -11.46
CA ASP A 190 -0.18 17.09 -11.83
C ASP A 190 1.31 17.24 -12.18
N ASP A 191 1.60 17.30 -13.48
CA ASP A 191 2.96 17.36 -14.00
C ASP A 191 3.77 18.54 -13.50
N ARG A 192 3.13 19.65 -13.17
CA ARG A 192 3.78 20.89 -12.76
C ARG A 192 4.80 20.69 -11.63
N TRP A 193 4.50 19.76 -10.72
CA TRP A 193 5.31 19.56 -9.50
C TRP A 193 6.67 18.94 -9.79
N LEU A 194 6.72 17.87 -10.59
CA LEU A 194 7.98 17.21 -10.95
C LEU A 194 8.70 17.95 -12.10
N ALA A 195 7.95 18.57 -13.03
CA ALA A 195 8.51 19.39 -14.09
C ALA A 195 9.37 20.54 -13.54
N GLY A 196 9.00 21.13 -12.39
CA GLY A 196 9.82 22.11 -11.68
C GLY A 196 11.20 21.59 -11.20
N HIS A 197 11.42 20.28 -11.25
CA HIS A 197 12.70 19.59 -10.97
C HIS A 197 13.37 19.01 -12.22
N GLY A 198 12.81 19.28 -13.42
CA GLY A 198 13.27 18.71 -14.69
C GLY A 198 12.93 17.21 -14.84
N ILE A 199 11.86 16.77 -14.22
CA ILE A 199 11.42 15.36 -14.20
C ILE A 199 10.01 15.27 -14.78
N ASP A 200 9.83 14.33 -15.71
CA ASP A 200 8.52 13.94 -16.21
C ASP A 200 7.85 12.99 -15.19
N ALA A 201 6.63 13.33 -14.75
CA ALA A 201 5.87 12.48 -13.83
C ALA A 201 5.53 11.11 -14.42
N GLY A 202 5.44 11.01 -15.76
CA GLY A 202 5.21 9.74 -16.46
C GLY A 202 6.34 8.71 -16.31
N GLN A 203 7.53 9.11 -15.87
CA GLN A 203 8.63 8.15 -15.61
C GLN A 203 8.54 7.43 -14.25
N LEU A 204 7.58 7.80 -13.38
CA LEU A 204 7.30 7.03 -12.17
C LEU A 204 6.77 5.64 -12.55
N ALA A 205 7.23 4.61 -11.86
CA ALA A 205 6.81 3.23 -12.15
C ALA A 205 5.35 2.95 -11.72
N GLY A 206 4.81 3.70 -10.77
CA GLY A 206 3.43 3.58 -10.34
C GLY A 206 3.10 4.44 -9.12
N LEU A 207 1.81 4.66 -8.94
CA LEU A 207 1.22 5.46 -7.87
C LEU A 207 0.30 4.60 -7.02
N ILE A 208 0.48 4.63 -5.70
CA ILE A 208 -0.30 3.79 -4.78
C ILE A 208 -0.78 4.63 -3.59
N PRO A 209 -1.76 5.52 -3.78
CA PRO A 209 -2.35 6.29 -2.69
C PRO A 209 -3.26 5.41 -1.82
N TYR A 210 -3.05 5.44 -0.49
CA TYR A 210 -3.93 4.80 0.48
C TYR A 210 -4.87 5.86 1.03
N SER A 211 -6.15 5.72 0.75
CA SER A 211 -7.22 6.56 1.31
C SER A 211 -6.89 8.06 1.24
N GLY A 212 -6.26 8.49 0.14
CA GLY A 212 -5.95 9.89 -0.15
C GLY A 212 -7.19 10.67 -0.56
N HIS A 213 -7.26 11.97 -0.24
CA HIS A 213 -8.22 12.86 -0.90
C HIS A 213 -7.97 12.91 -2.40
N THR A 214 -9.01 12.77 -3.18
CA THR A 214 -8.98 13.03 -4.64
C THR A 214 -9.61 14.38 -5.01
N ILE A 215 -10.42 14.94 -4.11
CA ILE A 215 -10.83 16.34 -4.14
C ILE A 215 -9.80 17.23 -3.41
N THR A 216 -9.95 18.55 -3.46
CA THR A 216 -9.09 19.49 -2.73
C THR A 216 -9.07 19.15 -1.24
N HIS A 217 -7.89 18.92 -0.69
CA HIS A 217 -7.71 18.41 0.67
C HIS A 217 -8.37 19.33 1.71
N PHE A 218 -9.04 18.78 2.73
CA PHE A 218 -9.79 19.56 3.72
C PHE A 218 -8.94 20.62 4.44
N THR A 219 -7.64 20.40 4.67
CA THR A 219 -6.73 21.41 5.24
C THR A 219 -6.54 22.57 4.26
N VAL A 220 -6.41 22.32 2.96
CA VAL A 220 -6.31 23.36 1.92
C VAL A 220 -7.60 24.16 1.82
N ARG A 221 -8.75 23.51 1.94
CA ARG A 221 -10.06 24.17 2.03
C ARG A 221 -10.14 25.08 3.25
N ALA A 222 -9.76 24.56 4.43
CA ALA A 222 -9.74 25.35 5.67
C ALA A 222 -8.80 26.56 5.61
N GLU A 223 -7.65 26.47 4.92
CA GLU A 223 -6.75 27.61 4.67
C GLU A 223 -7.40 28.74 3.89
N ARG A 224 -8.43 28.42 3.12
CA ARG A 224 -9.20 29.36 2.27
C ARG A 224 -10.53 29.77 2.91
N GLY A 225 -10.78 29.36 4.16
CA GLY A 225 -12.04 29.62 4.86
C GLY A 225 -13.23 28.79 4.38
N ILE A 226 -12.98 27.70 3.64
CA ILE A 226 -14.02 26.79 3.14
C ILE A 226 -14.22 25.67 4.15
N ASP A 227 -15.48 25.33 4.44
CA ASP A 227 -15.81 24.24 5.36
C ASP A 227 -15.19 22.91 4.89
N GLY A 228 -14.64 22.16 5.84
CA GLY A 228 -14.01 20.88 5.57
C GLY A 228 -14.96 19.81 5.02
N LYS A 229 -16.28 19.98 5.15
CA LYS A 229 -17.31 19.09 4.60
C LYS A 229 -17.77 19.52 3.20
N GLN A 230 -17.47 20.74 2.75
CA GLN A 230 -17.84 21.20 1.42
C GLN A 230 -16.87 20.61 0.39
N PRO A 231 -17.32 19.80 -0.57
CA PRO A 231 -16.45 19.28 -1.62
C PRO A 231 -16.05 20.38 -2.61
N ILE A 232 -14.76 20.44 -2.93
CA ILE A 232 -14.20 21.35 -3.93
C ILE A 232 -13.25 20.56 -4.83
N ILE A 233 -13.37 20.77 -6.12
CA ILE A 233 -12.45 20.24 -7.13
C ILE A 233 -11.85 21.43 -7.88
N ASP A 234 -10.63 21.75 -7.57
CA ASP A 234 -9.83 22.81 -8.20
C ASP A 234 -8.41 22.27 -8.51
N ASP A 235 -7.49 23.14 -8.91
CA ASP A 235 -6.12 22.79 -9.26
C ASP A 235 -5.29 22.18 -8.10
N MET A 236 -5.83 22.16 -6.88
CA MET A 236 -5.28 21.46 -5.72
C MET A 236 -5.99 20.11 -5.45
N ALA A 237 -6.84 19.66 -6.36
CA ALA A 237 -7.51 18.37 -6.30
C ALA A 237 -6.87 17.37 -7.28
N PRO A 238 -6.43 16.18 -6.86
CA PRO A 238 -5.97 15.15 -7.80
C PRO A 238 -6.94 14.86 -8.93
N LEU A 239 -8.25 14.88 -8.64
CA LEU A 239 -9.32 14.63 -9.61
C LEU A 239 -9.38 15.67 -10.75
N TYR A 240 -8.89 16.90 -10.52
CA TYR A 240 -8.79 17.92 -11.56
C TYR A 240 -7.77 17.56 -12.65
N HIS A 241 -6.75 16.75 -12.30
CA HIS A 241 -5.61 16.40 -13.14
C HIS A 241 -5.71 14.97 -13.72
N VAL A 242 -6.93 14.42 -13.79
CA VAL A 242 -7.17 13.11 -14.39
C VAL A 242 -6.73 13.12 -15.86
N ARG A 243 -5.88 12.16 -16.24
CA ARG A 243 -5.32 12.04 -17.60
C ARG A 243 -4.95 10.60 -17.93
N LYS A 244 -4.91 10.23 -19.19
CA LYS A 244 -4.67 8.86 -19.62
C LYS A 244 -3.19 8.44 -19.64
N ASP A 245 -2.28 9.39 -19.68
CA ASP A 245 -0.84 9.20 -19.86
C ASP A 245 -0.02 9.27 -18.57
N CYS A 246 -0.70 9.23 -17.40
CA CYS A 246 0.00 9.14 -16.14
C CYS A 246 0.47 7.70 -15.84
N SER A 247 1.29 7.55 -14.81
CA SER A 247 1.78 6.24 -14.35
C SER A 247 0.65 5.33 -13.88
N PRO A 248 0.81 3.99 -13.94
CA PRO A 248 -0.14 3.03 -13.39
C PRO A 248 -0.59 3.39 -11.98
N LEU A 249 -1.90 3.31 -11.71
CA LEU A 249 -2.53 3.82 -10.49
C LEU A 249 -3.28 2.73 -9.74
N LEU A 250 -2.90 2.49 -8.50
CA LEU A 250 -3.61 1.61 -7.58
C LEU A 250 -4.21 2.42 -6.42
N LEU A 251 -5.51 2.62 -6.44
CA LEU A 251 -6.27 3.25 -5.35
C LEU A 251 -6.62 2.18 -4.31
N ILE A 252 -6.35 2.44 -3.02
CA ILE A 252 -6.74 1.55 -1.93
C ILE A 252 -7.46 2.39 -0.88
N THR A 253 -8.68 1.97 -0.50
CA THR A 253 -9.48 2.63 0.54
C THR A 253 -9.84 1.65 1.64
N GLY A 254 -10.24 2.15 2.80
CA GLY A 254 -11.00 1.36 3.78
C GLY A 254 -12.42 1.09 3.28
N ASP A 255 -13.20 0.48 4.16
CA ASP A 255 -14.62 0.21 4.00
C ASP A 255 -15.41 1.52 3.85
N ARG A 256 -16.29 1.62 2.86
CA ARG A 256 -17.06 2.84 2.56
C ARG A 256 -17.89 3.35 3.73
N GLU A 257 -18.42 2.46 4.56
CA GLU A 257 -19.23 2.82 5.72
C GLU A 257 -18.37 3.24 6.94
N LEU A 258 -17.08 2.88 6.95
CA LEU A 258 -16.16 3.14 8.05
C LEU A 258 -15.10 4.21 7.72
N GLU A 259 -14.96 4.57 6.45
CA GLU A 259 -14.06 5.63 6.01
C GLU A 259 -14.55 7.03 6.42
N MET A 260 -13.62 7.97 6.50
CA MET A 260 -13.93 9.33 6.88
C MET A 260 -14.32 10.20 5.67
N LEU A 261 -15.36 11.03 5.84
CA LEU A 261 -15.69 12.16 4.94
C LEU A 261 -15.87 11.79 3.45
N GLY A 262 -16.51 10.68 3.13
CA GLY A 262 -16.75 10.27 1.74
C GLY A 262 -15.47 9.87 1.00
N ARG A 263 -14.45 9.41 1.72
CA ARG A 263 -13.14 9.09 1.15
C ARG A 263 -13.19 7.96 0.13
N TYR A 264 -14.04 6.96 0.34
CA TYR A 264 -14.27 5.89 -0.62
C TYR A 264 -14.89 6.46 -1.92
N GLU A 265 -15.93 7.27 -1.80
CA GLU A 265 -16.66 7.84 -2.94
C GLU A 265 -15.76 8.74 -3.80
N GLU A 266 -14.90 9.55 -3.18
CA GLU A 266 -13.91 10.36 -3.91
C GLU A 266 -13.00 9.47 -4.76
N ASN A 267 -12.46 8.40 -4.18
CA ASN A 267 -11.56 7.47 -4.86
C ASN A 267 -12.28 6.63 -5.91
N ALA A 268 -13.51 6.19 -5.65
CA ALA A 268 -14.34 5.48 -6.62
C ALA A 268 -14.70 6.37 -7.83
N TYR A 269 -14.98 7.66 -7.59
CA TYR A 269 -15.23 8.61 -8.66
C TYR A 269 -13.96 8.87 -9.47
N MET A 270 -12.80 9.03 -8.83
CA MET A 270 -11.52 9.16 -9.52
C MET A 270 -11.21 7.94 -10.38
N TRP A 271 -11.39 6.71 -9.85
CA TRP A 271 -11.26 5.49 -10.64
C TRP A 271 -12.16 5.47 -11.87
N ARG A 272 -13.43 5.94 -11.72
CA ARG A 272 -14.35 6.05 -12.86
C ARG A 272 -13.84 7.06 -13.89
N MET A 273 -13.37 8.22 -13.45
CA MET A 273 -12.87 9.25 -14.35
C MET A 273 -11.59 8.84 -15.08
N MET A 274 -10.70 8.10 -14.43
CA MET A 274 -9.52 7.50 -15.07
C MET A 274 -9.92 6.56 -16.21
N LYS A 275 -10.99 5.77 -16.04
CA LYS A 275 -11.55 4.93 -17.11
C LYS A 275 -12.21 5.76 -18.23
N VAL A 276 -12.85 6.88 -17.91
CA VAL A 276 -13.48 7.76 -18.89
C VAL A 276 -12.44 8.40 -19.81
N VAL A 277 -11.23 8.67 -19.31
CA VAL A 277 -10.12 9.18 -20.13
C VAL A 277 -9.25 8.07 -20.73
N ASP A 278 -9.72 6.81 -20.71
CA ASP A 278 -9.03 5.65 -21.25
C ASP A 278 -7.63 5.41 -20.65
N HIS A 279 -7.47 5.69 -19.33
CA HIS A 279 -6.23 5.34 -18.66
C HIS A 279 -6.04 3.82 -18.61
N PRO A 280 -4.89 3.29 -19.09
CA PRO A 280 -4.74 1.85 -19.37
C PRO A 280 -4.66 0.98 -18.09
N ASP A 281 -4.22 1.53 -16.96
CA ASP A 281 -3.92 0.73 -15.75
C ASP A 281 -4.32 1.47 -14.47
N THR A 282 -5.62 1.53 -14.20
CA THR A 282 -6.17 2.03 -12.92
C THR A 282 -7.03 0.96 -12.26
N THR A 283 -6.68 0.65 -11.01
CA THR A 283 -7.43 -0.31 -10.17
C THR A 283 -7.79 0.35 -8.84
N ILE A 284 -8.93 -0.04 -8.28
CA ILE A 284 -9.35 0.34 -6.92
C ILE A 284 -9.60 -0.92 -6.10
N PHE A 285 -9.17 -0.91 -4.84
CA PHE A 285 -9.54 -1.89 -3.81
C PHE A 285 -10.18 -1.18 -2.63
N GLU A 286 -11.32 -1.69 -2.23
CA GLU A 286 -11.98 -1.41 -0.96
C GLU A 286 -11.60 -2.52 0.03
N LEU A 287 -11.20 -2.13 1.24
CA LEU A 287 -10.86 -3.06 2.32
C LEU A 287 -12.02 -3.12 3.30
N ASP A 288 -12.95 -4.04 3.03
CA ASP A 288 -14.16 -4.27 3.81
C ASP A 288 -13.85 -4.52 5.29
N GLY A 289 -14.58 -3.86 6.19
CA GLY A 289 -14.41 -3.94 7.64
C GLY A 289 -13.27 -3.10 8.23
N TYR A 290 -12.47 -2.38 7.42
CA TYR A 290 -11.36 -1.55 7.91
C TYR A 290 -11.69 -0.06 7.80
N ASN A 291 -11.60 0.66 8.92
CA ASN A 291 -11.72 2.12 8.91
C ASN A 291 -10.47 2.81 8.32
N HIS A 292 -10.54 4.14 8.21
CA HIS A 292 -9.46 4.98 7.65
C HIS A 292 -8.06 4.68 8.19
N GLY A 293 -7.91 4.46 9.49
CA GLY A 293 -6.60 4.18 10.09
C GLY A 293 -6.17 2.74 9.93
N GLN A 294 -7.11 1.81 10.11
CA GLN A 294 -6.85 0.38 10.11
C GLN A 294 -6.52 -0.17 8.71
N MET A 295 -7.03 0.47 7.64
CA MET A 295 -6.82 0.01 6.27
C MET A 295 -5.36 0.03 5.82
N ALA A 296 -4.51 0.82 6.46
CA ALA A 296 -3.11 0.97 6.03
C ALA A 296 -2.33 -0.35 6.11
N GLU A 297 -2.53 -1.14 7.16
CA GLU A 297 -1.79 -2.39 7.35
C GLU A 297 -2.16 -3.46 6.30
N PRO A 298 -3.44 -3.83 6.07
CA PRO A 298 -3.84 -4.78 5.03
C PRO A 298 -3.60 -4.26 3.59
N ALA A 299 -3.38 -2.96 3.39
CA ALA A 299 -3.04 -2.40 2.09
C ALA A 299 -1.61 -2.74 1.62
N HIS A 300 -0.65 -2.95 2.54
CA HIS A 300 0.74 -3.20 2.19
C HIS A 300 0.96 -4.45 1.31
N PRO A 301 0.32 -5.60 1.54
CA PRO A 301 0.39 -6.74 0.62
C PRO A 301 -0.11 -6.43 -0.79
N LEU A 302 -1.15 -5.57 -0.94
CA LEU A 302 -1.66 -5.14 -2.24
C LEU A 302 -0.65 -4.25 -2.97
N LEU A 303 -0.02 -3.31 -2.26
CA LEU A 303 1.08 -2.49 -2.79
C LEU A 303 2.21 -3.38 -3.31
N LEU A 304 2.70 -4.33 -2.51
CA LEU A 304 3.79 -5.22 -2.92
C LEU A 304 3.42 -6.10 -4.12
N ARG A 305 2.17 -6.54 -4.22
CA ARG A 305 1.64 -7.27 -5.38
C ARG A 305 1.64 -6.39 -6.63
N PHE A 306 1.18 -5.15 -6.50
CA PHE A 306 1.17 -4.17 -7.59
C PHE A 306 2.58 -3.88 -8.09
N VAL A 307 3.53 -3.60 -7.17
CA VAL A 307 4.95 -3.38 -7.52
C VAL A 307 5.51 -4.56 -8.32
N ARG A 308 5.28 -5.80 -7.86
CA ARG A 308 5.75 -7.01 -8.58
C ARG A 308 5.09 -7.16 -9.94
N ARG A 309 3.79 -6.88 -10.07
CA ARG A 309 3.05 -6.94 -11.34
C ARG A 309 3.63 -5.97 -12.36
N ILE A 310 3.80 -4.71 -11.99
CA ILE A 310 4.36 -3.66 -12.87
C ILE A 310 5.77 -4.05 -13.34
N LEU A 311 6.61 -4.55 -12.44
CA LEU A 311 7.99 -4.92 -12.78
C LEU A 311 8.10 -6.19 -13.64
N SER A 312 7.10 -7.05 -13.63
CA SER A 312 7.04 -8.26 -14.46
C SER A 312 6.47 -8.01 -15.86
N GLY A 313 6.00 -6.80 -16.16
CA GLY A 313 5.39 -6.46 -17.46
C GLY A 313 4.02 -7.14 -17.70
N LYS A 314 3.32 -7.56 -16.63
CA LYS A 314 2.04 -8.29 -16.68
C LYS A 314 0.87 -7.41 -16.28
#